data_5a25dbe2e7b664fdac55d6378e04f06d
#
_entry.id   5a25dbe2e7b664fdac55d6378e04f06d
#
_cell.length_a   1.000
_cell.length_b   1.000
_cell.length_c   1.000
_cell.angle_alpha   90.00
_cell.angle_beta   90.00
_cell.angle_gamma   90.00
#
_symmetry.space_group_name_H-M   'P 1'
#
loop_
_entity.id
_entity.type
_entity.pdbx_description
1 polymer ?
#
loop_
_entity_poly.entity_id
_entity_poly.type
_entity_poly.pdbx_seq_one_letter_code
_entity_poly.pdbx_strand_id
1 'polypeptide(L)'
;MTPPEGAAAHHRALESLYAAAPINRLFESRLEIPEPGVARIRFRVDQRHFHAAGAAHGTSYFKMLDDAAFYACNSLVTDRFLLTTQFSLLLTRPLGEGEVVAEGRWVSGQRRVFVAEARLIAVDGEEVARGTGTFMRSRIALASLPGYAAPAA
;
A
#
# COMPACT_ATOMS: atom_id res chain seq x y z
N MET A 1 20.17 2.69 -4.67
CA MET A 1 20.19 1.58 -3.68
C MET A 1 20.21 0.27 -4.42
N THR A 2 21.12 -0.63 -4.07
CA THR A 2 21.16 -1.97 -4.65
C THR A 2 20.01 -2.79 -4.06
N PRO A 3 19.20 -3.50 -4.88
CA PRO A 3 18.15 -4.36 -4.36
C PRO A 3 18.75 -5.42 -3.43
N PRO A 4 18.07 -5.74 -2.32
CA PRO A 4 18.54 -6.81 -1.44
C PRO A 4 18.49 -8.14 -2.17
N GLU A 5 19.43 -9.03 -1.83
CA GLU A 5 19.40 -10.40 -2.34
C GLU A 5 18.05 -11.04 -1.99
N GLY A 6 17.42 -11.70 -2.96
CA GLY A 6 16.08 -12.27 -2.76
C GLY A 6 14.94 -11.28 -2.84
N ALA A 7 15.15 -10.05 -3.34
CA ALA A 7 14.11 -9.02 -3.41
C ALA A 7 12.83 -9.51 -4.11
N ALA A 8 12.94 -10.23 -5.21
CA ALA A 8 11.78 -10.74 -5.92
C ALA A 8 10.95 -11.71 -5.08
N ALA A 9 11.59 -12.61 -4.33
CA ALA A 9 10.89 -13.54 -3.43
C ALA A 9 10.22 -12.79 -2.28
N HIS A 10 10.91 -11.79 -1.71
CA HIS A 10 10.36 -10.94 -0.66
C HIS A 10 9.12 -10.17 -1.16
N HIS A 11 9.18 -9.59 -2.34
CA HIS A 11 8.04 -8.86 -2.93
C HIS A 11 6.84 -9.80 -3.14
N ARG A 12 7.05 -10.99 -3.67
CA ARG A 12 5.97 -11.99 -3.83
C ARG A 12 5.38 -12.41 -2.48
N ALA A 13 6.22 -12.55 -1.46
CA ALA A 13 5.75 -12.87 -0.10
C ALA A 13 4.92 -11.74 0.50
N LEU A 14 5.29 -10.47 0.28
CA LEU A 14 4.50 -9.31 0.71
C LEU A 14 3.16 -9.25 -0.04
N GLU A 15 3.15 -9.50 -1.33
CA GLU A 15 1.91 -9.55 -2.12
C GLU A 15 0.97 -10.66 -1.60
N SER A 16 1.52 -11.81 -1.26
CA SER A 16 0.78 -12.92 -0.62
C SER A 16 0.24 -12.52 0.75
N LEU A 17 1.05 -11.86 1.57
CA LEU A 17 0.65 -11.35 2.89
C LEU A 17 -0.52 -10.36 2.77
N TYR A 18 -0.44 -9.44 1.83
CA TYR A 18 -1.50 -8.47 1.55
C TYR A 18 -2.81 -9.17 1.15
N ALA A 19 -2.72 -10.13 0.24
CA ALA A 19 -3.89 -10.87 -0.23
C ALA A 19 -4.56 -11.67 0.90
N ALA A 20 -3.79 -12.14 1.88
CA ALA A 20 -4.29 -12.92 3.01
C ALA A 20 -4.88 -12.04 4.13
N ALA A 21 -4.61 -10.74 4.14
CA ALA A 21 -5.08 -9.86 5.20
C ALA A 21 -6.62 -9.76 5.20
N PRO A 22 -7.28 -10.01 6.35
CA PRO A 22 -8.75 -10.00 6.42
C PRO A 22 -9.39 -8.70 5.92
N ILE A 23 -8.78 -7.55 6.20
CA ILE A 23 -9.29 -6.24 5.77
C ILE A 23 -9.41 -6.14 4.24
N ASN A 24 -8.56 -6.83 3.50
CA ASN A 24 -8.53 -6.74 2.04
C ASN A 24 -9.66 -7.53 1.37
N ARG A 25 -10.42 -8.34 2.12
CA ARG A 25 -11.68 -8.92 1.66
C ARG A 25 -12.79 -7.88 1.56
N LEU A 26 -12.74 -6.84 2.40
CA LEU A 26 -13.72 -5.75 2.38
C LEU A 26 -13.52 -4.81 1.21
N PHE A 27 -12.30 -4.65 0.75
CA PHE A 27 -11.95 -3.71 -0.32
C PHE A 27 -11.68 -4.38 -1.66
N GLU A 28 -11.42 -5.68 -1.67
CA GLU A 28 -11.04 -6.41 -2.89
C GLU A 28 -9.86 -5.78 -3.63
N SER A 29 -8.93 -5.19 -2.87
CA SER A 29 -7.75 -4.52 -3.41
C SER A 29 -6.61 -5.51 -3.67
N ARG A 30 -5.71 -5.14 -4.58
CA ARG A 30 -4.59 -5.99 -5.00
C ARG A 30 -3.29 -5.22 -4.97
N LEU A 31 -2.27 -5.80 -4.34
CA LEU A 31 -0.93 -5.25 -4.24
C LEU A 31 -0.03 -5.80 -5.33
N GLU A 32 0.77 -4.92 -5.92
CA GLU A 32 1.88 -5.23 -6.82
C GLU A 32 3.12 -4.43 -6.39
N ILE A 33 4.25 -5.10 -6.27
CA ILE A 33 5.55 -4.47 -5.97
C ILE A 33 6.47 -4.68 -7.17
N PRO A 34 6.53 -3.71 -8.11
CA PRO A 34 7.30 -3.87 -9.34
C PRO A 34 8.81 -3.77 -9.12
N GLU A 35 9.23 -3.01 -8.11
CA GLU A 35 10.65 -2.81 -7.79
C GLU A 35 10.80 -2.38 -6.32
N PRO A 36 11.98 -2.52 -5.72
CA PRO A 36 12.20 -2.06 -4.35
C PRO A 36 11.87 -0.58 -4.17
N GLY A 37 11.12 -0.26 -3.12
CA GLY A 37 10.73 1.13 -2.82
C GLY A 37 9.53 1.63 -3.61
N VAL A 38 8.88 0.80 -4.42
CA VAL A 38 7.69 1.15 -5.20
C VAL A 38 6.60 0.10 -4.99
N ALA A 39 5.39 0.54 -4.74
CA ALA A 39 4.22 -0.34 -4.63
C ALA A 39 3.01 0.27 -5.32
N ARG A 40 2.16 -0.57 -5.86
CA ARG A 40 0.89 -0.18 -6.47
C ARG A 40 -0.24 -0.97 -5.86
N ILE A 41 -1.33 -0.28 -5.55
CA ILE A 41 -2.58 -0.89 -5.12
C ILE A 41 -3.64 -0.62 -6.19
N ARG A 42 -4.22 -1.68 -6.73
CA ARG A 42 -5.37 -1.59 -7.64
C ARG A 42 -6.63 -1.83 -6.84
N PHE A 43 -7.60 -0.97 -7.02
CA PHE A 43 -8.85 -0.99 -6.30
C PHE A 43 -10.00 -0.54 -7.19
N ARG A 44 -11.16 -1.21 -7.06
CA ARG A 44 -12.37 -0.78 -7.73
C ARG A 44 -13.32 -0.14 -6.72
N VAL A 45 -13.60 1.15 -6.92
CA VAL A 45 -14.60 1.87 -6.14
C VAL A 45 -15.99 1.45 -6.63
N ASP A 46 -16.86 1.07 -5.71
CA ASP A 46 -18.28 0.82 -5.98
C ASP A 46 -19.15 1.43 -4.89
N GLN A 47 -20.46 1.27 -5.00
CA GLN A 47 -21.44 1.90 -4.10
C GLN A 47 -21.26 1.55 -2.63
N ARG A 48 -20.68 0.39 -2.31
CA ARG A 48 -20.39 -0.03 -0.92
C ARG A 48 -19.40 0.92 -0.22
N HIS A 49 -18.64 1.64 -0.98
CA HIS A 49 -17.61 2.56 -0.48
C HIS A 49 -18.11 4.01 -0.37
N PHE A 50 -19.36 4.27 -0.74
CA PHE A 50 -19.89 5.63 -0.83
C PHE A 50 -20.35 6.16 0.53
N HIS A 51 -20.06 7.44 0.75
CA HIS A 51 -20.69 8.24 1.81
C HIS A 51 -22.12 8.66 1.40
N ALA A 52 -22.81 9.33 2.30
CA ALA A 52 -24.23 9.70 2.14
C ALA A 52 -24.50 10.63 0.95
N ALA A 53 -23.50 11.33 0.42
CA ALA A 53 -23.64 12.21 -0.75
C ALA A 53 -23.34 11.51 -2.08
N GLY A 54 -23.12 10.20 -2.08
CA GLY A 54 -23.02 9.41 -3.30
C GLY A 54 -21.66 9.40 -3.99
N ALA A 55 -20.57 9.54 -3.24
CA ALA A 55 -19.22 9.40 -3.73
C ALA A 55 -18.35 8.66 -2.71
N ALA A 56 -17.18 8.21 -3.12
CA ALA A 56 -16.29 7.42 -2.29
C ALA A 56 -15.96 8.12 -0.97
N HIS A 57 -16.16 7.43 0.14
CA HIS A 57 -15.78 7.91 1.45
C HIS A 57 -14.25 8.04 1.58
N GLY A 58 -13.80 9.03 2.32
CA GLY A 58 -12.36 9.28 2.54
C GLY A 58 -11.57 8.08 3.07
N THR A 59 -12.23 7.14 3.75
CA THR A 59 -11.58 5.89 4.21
C THR A 59 -11.00 5.07 3.07
N SER A 60 -11.64 5.05 1.91
CA SER A 60 -11.13 4.35 0.73
C SER A 60 -9.86 5.00 0.19
N TYR A 61 -9.83 6.32 0.13
CA TYR A 61 -8.62 7.07 -0.24
C TYR A 61 -7.48 6.78 0.72
N PHE A 62 -7.76 6.90 2.03
CA PHE A 62 -6.77 6.66 3.07
C PHE A 62 -6.19 5.25 2.95
N LYS A 63 -7.05 4.25 2.88
CA LYS A 63 -6.61 2.84 2.80
C LYS A 63 -5.67 2.60 1.63
N MET A 64 -6.02 3.07 0.45
CA MET A 64 -5.23 2.82 -0.75
C MET A 64 -3.89 3.56 -0.71
N LEU A 65 -3.89 4.81 -0.25
CA LEU A 65 -2.67 5.62 -0.12
C LEU A 65 -1.74 5.08 0.97
N ASP A 66 -2.29 4.77 2.14
CA ASP A 66 -1.51 4.20 3.24
C ASP A 66 -0.89 2.86 2.84
N ASP A 67 -1.67 1.96 2.27
CA ASP A 67 -1.17 0.65 1.83
C ASP A 67 -0.06 0.77 0.79
N ALA A 68 -0.24 1.63 -0.21
CA ALA A 68 0.78 1.82 -1.25
C ALA A 68 2.09 2.37 -0.66
N ALA A 69 2.01 3.39 0.18
CA ALA A 69 3.18 3.96 0.84
C ALA A 69 3.83 2.95 1.80
N PHE A 70 3.02 2.24 2.57
CA PHE A 70 3.47 1.21 3.52
C PHE A 70 4.28 0.12 2.82
N TYR A 71 3.72 -0.48 1.78
CA TYR A 71 4.39 -1.58 1.08
C TYR A 71 5.58 -1.12 0.24
N ALA A 72 5.59 0.13 -0.20
CA ALA A 72 6.80 0.71 -0.79
C ALA A 72 7.95 0.69 0.21
N CYS A 73 7.70 1.08 1.46
CA CYS A 73 8.70 0.99 2.53
C CYS A 73 9.02 -0.46 2.91
N ASN A 74 8.02 -1.30 3.14
CA ASN A 74 8.25 -2.68 3.57
C ASN A 74 8.92 -3.54 2.50
N SER A 75 8.86 -3.16 1.24
CA SER A 75 9.62 -3.81 0.17
C SER A 75 11.14 -3.77 0.39
N LEU A 76 11.61 -2.80 1.19
CA LEU A 76 13.01 -2.61 1.54
C LEU A 76 13.41 -3.28 2.86
N VAL A 77 12.44 -3.82 3.61
CA VAL A 77 12.66 -4.43 4.92
C VAL A 77 12.22 -5.89 4.85
N THR A 78 13.20 -6.79 4.90
CA THR A 78 12.98 -8.22 4.62
C THR A 78 12.70 -9.06 5.87
N ASP A 79 12.91 -8.51 7.07
CA ASP A 79 12.81 -9.26 8.32
C ASP A 79 11.65 -8.84 9.22
N ARG A 80 11.17 -7.61 9.10
CA ARG A 80 10.15 -7.04 9.99
C ARG A 80 8.97 -6.46 9.23
N PHE A 81 7.80 -6.63 9.79
CA PHE A 81 6.60 -5.93 9.38
C PHE A 81 6.66 -4.50 9.93
N LEU A 82 6.47 -3.49 9.09
CA LEU A 82 6.41 -2.10 9.54
C LEU A 82 5.04 -1.79 10.13
N LEU A 83 4.93 -0.65 10.80
CA LEU A 83 3.66 -0.12 11.29
C LEU A 83 3.54 1.35 10.90
N THR A 84 2.39 1.75 10.43
CA THR A 84 2.09 3.16 10.13
C THR A 84 1.97 3.93 11.44
N THR A 85 2.74 5.00 11.57
CA THR A 85 2.70 5.85 12.76
C THR A 85 2.07 7.21 12.50
N GLN A 86 2.04 7.65 11.25
CA GLN A 86 1.43 8.91 10.87
C GLN A 86 1.13 8.86 9.38
N PHE A 87 0.02 9.44 8.96
CA PHE A 87 -0.30 9.61 7.55
C PHE A 87 -1.08 10.89 7.34
N SER A 88 -0.59 11.74 6.44
CA SER A 88 -1.23 12.99 6.06
C SER A 88 -1.68 12.89 4.61
N LEU A 89 -2.93 13.22 4.33
CA LEU A 89 -3.47 13.10 2.98
C LEU A 89 -4.26 14.33 2.55
N LEU A 90 -4.26 14.57 1.25
CA LEU A 90 -5.05 15.58 0.57
C LEU A 90 -5.99 14.88 -0.40
N LEU A 91 -7.29 15.10 -0.25
CA LEU A 91 -8.33 14.62 -1.14
C LEU A 91 -8.73 15.77 -2.05
N THR A 92 -8.34 15.70 -3.31
CA THR A 92 -8.47 16.84 -4.21
C THR A 92 -9.64 16.72 -5.18
N ARG A 93 -10.20 15.52 -5.34
CA ARG A 93 -11.33 15.27 -6.22
C ARG A 93 -12.22 14.15 -5.70
N PRO A 94 -13.55 14.25 -5.86
CA PRO A 94 -14.45 13.14 -5.53
C PRO A 94 -14.26 11.98 -6.52
N LEU A 95 -14.55 10.75 -6.05
CA LEU A 95 -14.54 9.55 -6.86
C LEU A 95 -15.93 8.93 -6.92
N GLY A 96 -16.40 8.67 -8.13
CA GLY A 96 -17.51 7.77 -8.39
C GLY A 96 -17.04 6.32 -8.54
N GLU A 97 -17.88 5.48 -9.13
CA GLU A 97 -17.52 4.10 -9.44
C GLU A 97 -16.40 4.04 -10.48
N GLY A 98 -15.52 3.07 -10.34
CA GLY A 98 -14.46 2.82 -11.30
C GLY A 98 -13.17 2.36 -10.66
N GLU A 99 -12.23 1.99 -11.50
CA GLU A 99 -10.92 1.56 -11.06
C GLU A 99 -10.01 2.74 -10.72
N VAL A 100 -9.25 2.57 -9.64
CA VAL A 100 -8.22 3.52 -9.22
C VAL A 100 -6.93 2.76 -8.92
N VAL A 101 -5.81 3.47 -9.04
CA VAL A 101 -4.50 2.93 -8.71
C VAL A 101 -3.81 3.88 -7.75
N ALA A 102 -3.40 3.36 -6.59
CA ALA A 102 -2.51 4.08 -5.70
C ALA A 102 -1.07 3.67 -6.00
N GLU A 103 -0.20 4.65 -6.20
CA GLU A 103 1.24 4.43 -6.35
C GLU A 103 1.96 4.98 -5.13
N GLY A 104 2.73 4.12 -4.48
CA GLY A 104 3.57 4.47 -3.34
C GLY A 104 5.05 4.45 -3.71
N ARG A 105 5.80 5.40 -3.15
CA ARG A 105 7.26 5.49 -3.32
C ARG A 105 7.92 5.77 -1.97
N TRP A 106 8.92 4.97 -1.65
CA TRP A 106 9.83 5.27 -0.56
C TRP A 106 10.57 6.58 -0.86
N VAL A 107 10.68 7.42 0.15
CA VAL A 107 11.36 8.73 0.06
C VAL A 107 12.63 8.76 0.89
N SER A 108 12.57 8.25 2.12
CA SER A 108 13.67 8.37 3.08
C SER A 108 13.57 7.33 4.19
N GLY A 109 14.70 7.08 4.87
CA GLY A 109 14.78 6.20 6.02
C GLY A 109 15.20 4.79 5.67
N GLN A 110 16.10 4.19 6.50
CA GLN A 110 16.68 2.88 6.22
C GLN A 110 16.76 1.95 7.42
N ARG A 111 16.53 2.44 8.64
CA ARG A 111 16.75 1.66 9.87
C ARG A 111 15.50 1.47 10.71
N ARG A 112 14.97 2.55 11.25
CA ARG A 112 13.84 2.51 12.19
C ARG A 112 12.60 3.21 11.66
N VAL A 113 12.79 4.37 11.05
CA VAL A 113 11.70 5.22 10.56
C VAL A 113 11.87 5.37 9.06
N PHE A 114 10.78 5.17 8.36
CA PHE A 114 10.71 5.24 6.91
C PHE A 114 9.64 6.27 6.53
N VAL A 115 9.91 7.01 5.47
CA VAL A 115 8.96 7.97 4.91
C VAL A 115 8.66 7.55 3.48
N ALA A 116 7.39 7.53 3.11
CA ALA A 116 6.94 7.31 1.76
C ALA A 116 5.80 8.25 1.40
N GLU A 117 5.68 8.53 0.13
CA GLU A 117 4.56 9.26 -0.43
C GLU A 117 3.73 8.33 -1.31
N ALA A 118 2.47 8.69 -1.49
CA ALA A 118 1.57 7.97 -2.39
C ALA A 118 0.64 8.95 -3.09
N ARG A 119 0.20 8.56 -4.28
CA ARG A 119 -0.82 9.29 -5.04
C ARG A 119 -1.87 8.32 -5.55
N LEU A 120 -3.10 8.78 -5.60
CA LEU A 120 -4.23 8.00 -6.10
C LEU A 120 -4.64 8.55 -7.47
N ILE A 121 -4.68 7.67 -8.45
CA ILE A 121 -4.92 8.02 -9.85
C ILE A 121 -6.21 7.36 -10.32
N ALA A 122 -7.13 8.16 -10.81
CA ALA A 122 -8.39 7.69 -11.37
C ALA A 122 -8.21 7.12 -12.79
N VAL A 123 -9.24 6.47 -13.30
CA VAL A 123 -9.24 5.82 -14.62
C VAL A 123 -8.92 6.78 -15.77
N ASP A 124 -9.24 8.07 -15.62
CA ASP A 124 -8.93 9.11 -16.62
C ASP A 124 -7.47 9.60 -16.56
N GLY A 125 -6.65 9.02 -15.67
CA GLY A 125 -5.26 9.41 -15.48
C GLY A 125 -5.04 10.60 -14.55
N GLU A 126 -6.10 11.19 -14.01
CA GLU A 126 -6.02 12.33 -13.10
C GLU A 126 -5.67 11.89 -11.67
N GLU A 127 -4.78 12.64 -11.03
CA GLU A 127 -4.50 12.47 -9.60
C GLU A 127 -5.67 13.05 -8.78
N VAL A 128 -6.26 12.21 -7.93
CA VAL A 128 -7.44 12.57 -7.14
C VAL A 128 -7.16 12.70 -5.64
N ALA A 129 -5.99 12.24 -5.22
CA ALA A 129 -5.53 12.33 -3.85
C ALA A 129 -4.03 12.07 -3.78
N ARG A 130 -3.40 12.56 -2.72
CA ARG A 130 -2.01 12.23 -2.40
C ARG A 130 -1.79 12.27 -0.89
N GLY A 131 -0.75 11.60 -0.45
CA GLY A 131 -0.41 11.58 0.96
C GLY A 131 1.05 11.26 1.21
N THR A 132 1.47 11.50 2.45
CA THR A 132 2.81 11.17 2.93
C THR A 132 2.66 10.50 4.29
N GLY A 133 3.32 9.38 4.47
CA GLY A 133 3.28 8.60 5.69
C GLY A 133 4.64 8.35 6.30
N THR A 134 4.61 8.11 7.60
CA THR A 134 5.76 7.66 8.38
C THR A 134 5.47 6.27 8.91
N PHE A 135 6.43 5.37 8.73
CA PHE A 135 6.32 3.96 9.07
C PHE A 135 7.49 3.57 9.95
N MET A 136 7.23 2.78 10.97
CA MET A 136 8.27 2.37 11.90
C MET A 136 8.49 0.87 11.85
N ARG A 137 9.76 0.50 12.00
CA ARG A 137 10.16 -0.89 12.18
C ARG A 137 9.55 -1.43 13.48
N SER A 138 8.81 -2.51 13.37
CA SER A 138 8.17 -3.17 14.51
C SER A 138 8.99 -4.35 15.00
N ARG A 139 8.49 -4.98 16.08
CA ARG A 139 9.04 -6.24 16.58
C ARG A 139 8.43 -7.47 15.90
N ILE A 140 7.47 -7.28 15.01
CA ILE A 140 6.77 -8.37 14.32
C ILE A 140 7.67 -8.92 13.22
N ALA A 141 8.12 -10.16 13.38
CA ALA A 141 8.90 -10.83 12.35
C ALA A 141 8.01 -11.23 11.19
N LEU A 142 8.38 -10.85 9.96
CA LEU A 142 7.63 -11.24 8.77
C LEU A 142 7.48 -12.77 8.67
N ALA A 143 8.54 -13.49 9.00
CA ALA A 143 8.53 -14.97 8.97
C ALA A 143 7.52 -15.61 9.94
N SER A 144 7.03 -14.86 10.94
CA SER A 144 6.01 -15.34 11.87
C SER A 144 4.58 -15.17 11.35
N LEU A 145 4.39 -14.43 10.27
CA LEU A 145 3.07 -14.12 9.72
C LEU A 145 2.67 -15.19 8.69
N PRO A 146 1.52 -15.89 8.91
CA PRO A 146 1.15 -17.04 8.08
C PRO A 146 0.97 -16.70 6.58
N GLY A 147 0.59 -15.47 6.28
CA GLY A 147 0.43 -15.01 4.90
C GLY A 147 1.72 -14.65 4.18
N TYR A 148 2.82 -14.51 4.91
CA TYR A 148 4.12 -14.17 4.34
C TYR A 148 4.80 -15.44 3.84
N ALA A 149 4.50 -15.81 2.60
CA ALA A 149 5.06 -16.98 1.96
C ALA A 149 5.40 -16.66 0.50
N ALA A 150 6.64 -16.90 0.11
CA ALA A 150 6.99 -16.84 -1.30
C ALA A 150 6.20 -17.95 -2.03
N PRO A 151 5.67 -17.68 -3.23
CA PRO A 151 5.05 -18.74 -4.03
C PRO A 151 6.07 -19.86 -4.26
N ALA A 152 5.60 -21.10 -4.22
CA ALA A 152 6.43 -22.23 -4.55
C ALA A 152 7.02 -22.04 -5.96
N ALA A 153 8.30 -22.35 -6.09
CA ALA A 153 8.99 -22.22 -7.36
C ALA A 153 8.40 -23.19 -8.41
#